data_9d580b21afe9e811a8f8282b33b076f3
#
_entry.id   9d580b21afe9e811a8f8282b33b076f3
#
_cell.length_a   1.000
_cell.length_b   1.000
_cell.length_c   1.000
_cell.angle_alpha   90.00
_cell.angle_beta   90.00
_cell.angle_gamma   90.00
#
_symmetry.space_group_name_H-M   'P 1'
#
loop_
_entity.id
_entity.type
_entity.pdbx_description
1 polymer ?
#
loop_
_entity_poly.entity_id
_entity_poly.type
_entity_poly.pdbx_seq_one_letter_code
_entity_poly.pdbx_strand_id
1 'polypeptide(L)'
;MGSRAIGPRNALLVSVCGRQPFRNFETLFAAHVSVGMCVGSTNSKGSSSTSTEATTIRAVLRRVLRRVLRGARTPTSRDLLTGGLGGPPTAQSQTSVASAAAAAPNPYFDVETLLASVESGAIAAVKGTWLVGLHKRGGRLSRRQDLPPEAFWSAGELRRVALALGADFGVLFVALSYRWLTKDHPDPDGFHLGIVAAVAELYLNLRGQDASASQLSAAFREHGLGLPEFALFWDFASLHQPPRTDAEAKLFPKGLQNSNVWYGHARTVVWMQSELPEGFAARMRASEPPLAETYEDSGWCYVEAAISAAIKPGFLRLDLAKRTERAMACGYGPGEPWESDNMLARVCARRRPPPPPPETVRRLLQTEIKRFTNLSDVSKVTDLYATFFGKVINVGELKFQGLEWGVADVVELCEVLPRFAALRTLDLSQNKIGPEGALALGEALKVNAVLTKLVLDRNDIGVDGAKAIAEVLKVNAVLTTLDLYNNNIGPEGAIAIAEALKVNAVVTKLFLNGNNIEDDGAKAIAEALKVNVVLTILSLRNNNLGDAGKTAVQDAAKGRSGLQLYL
;
A
#
# COMPACT_ATOMS: atom_id res chain seq x y z
N MET A 1 0.69 -49.22 -58.17
CA MET A 1 -0.74 -49.19 -57.84
C MET A 1 -0.81 -48.60 -56.44
N GLY A 2 -1.31 -47.48 -56.10
CA GLY A 2 -2.10 -46.48 -56.74
C GLY A 2 -1.91 -45.19 -55.94
N SER A 3 -1.67 -44.16 -56.66
CA SER A 3 -1.63 -42.78 -56.27
C SER A 3 -2.98 -42.29 -55.75
N ARG A 4 -2.97 -41.42 -54.71
CA ARG A 4 -3.97 -40.36 -54.63
C ARG A 4 -3.38 -39.13 -53.94
N ALA A 5 -3.28 -38.10 -54.74
CA ALA A 5 -2.98 -36.72 -54.36
C ALA A 5 -4.09 -36.13 -53.50
N ILE A 6 -3.73 -35.30 -52.55
CA ILE A 6 -4.64 -34.34 -51.94
C ILE A 6 -3.99 -32.94 -52.11
N GLY A 7 -4.64 -32.13 -52.94
CA GLY A 7 -4.27 -30.78 -53.29
C GLY A 7 -4.59 -29.72 -52.20
N PRO A 8 -4.28 -28.45 -52.41
CA PRO A 8 -4.11 -27.43 -51.39
C PRO A 8 -5.43 -26.74 -51.04
N ARG A 9 -5.69 -26.58 -49.75
CA ARG A 9 -6.68 -25.60 -49.20
C ARG A 9 -6.05 -24.79 -48.11
N ASN A 10 -5.30 -23.79 -48.50
CA ASN A 10 -4.94 -22.64 -47.65
C ASN A 10 -4.85 -21.40 -48.51
N ALA A 11 -5.99 -20.85 -48.85
CA ALA A 11 -6.12 -19.50 -49.35
C ALA A 11 -7.59 -19.10 -49.23
N LEU A 12 -7.96 -18.52 -48.08
CA LEU A 12 -9.11 -17.60 -47.93
C LEU A 12 -9.33 -17.32 -46.45
N LEU A 13 -8.60 -16.35 -45.89
CA LEU A 13 -9.00 -15.63 -44.67
C LEU A 13 -8.11 -14.39 -44.46
N VAL A 14 -8.00 -13.61 -45.56
CA VAL A 14 -7.57 -12.19 -45.43
C VAL A 14 -8.56 -11.38 -46.25
N SER A 15 -9.62 -10.99 -45.64
CA SER A 15 -10.48 -9.86 -45.95
C SER A 15 -11.83 -10.06 -45.24
N VAL A 16 -11.97 -9.63 -44.06
CA VAL A 16 -13.15 -8.99 -43.45
C VAL A 16 -12.73 -8.54 -42.04
N CYS A 17 -12.10 -7.40 -41.93
CA CYS A 17 -11.99 -6.69 -40.66
C CYS A 17 -12.54 -5.29 -40.84
N GLY A 18 -13.84 -5.20 -41.01
CA GLY A 18 -14.63 -3.98 -41.01
C GLY A 18 -15.57 -3.99 -39.81
N ARG A 19 -15.26 -3.17 -38.81
CA ARG A 19 -16.20 -2.58 -37.83
C ARG A 19 -17.25 -3.50 -37.20
N GLN A 20 -16.85 -4.24 -36.15
CA GLN A 20 -17.73 -4.55 -35.02
C GLN A 20 -16.89 -4.65 -33.72
N PRO A 21 -17.22 -3.91 -32.66
CA PRO A 21 -16.49 -4.00 -31.39
C PRO A 21 -17.11 -5.06 -30.46
N PHE A 22 -16.26 -5.92 -29.89
CA PHE A 22 -16.42 -6.53 -28.57
C PHE A 22 -17.50 -7.63 -28.36
N ARG A 23 -17.48 -8.73 -29.10
CA ARG A 23 -18.17 -9.96 -28.65
C ARG A 23 -17.29 -11.21 -28.52
N ASN A 24 -16.04 -11.20 -28.92
CA ASN A 24 -15.20 -12.42 -29.01
C ASN A 24 -14.11 -12.56 -27.94
N PHE A 25 -14.05 -11.68 -26.93
CA PHE A 25 -12.98 -11.73 -25.93
C PHE A 25 -13.18 -12.84 -24.89
N GLU A 26 -14.41 -13.18 -24.52
CA GLU A 26 -14.68 -14.29 -23.59
C GLU A 26 -14.30 -15.66 -24.18
N THR A 27 -14.41 -15.84 -25.50
CA THR A 27 -14.09 -17.09 -26.18
C THR A 27 -12.58 -17.30 -26.37
N LEU A 28 -11.82 -16.22 -26.61
CA LEU A 28 -10.36 -16.26 -26.72
C LEU A 28 -9.68 -16.50 -25.36
N PHE A 29 -10.22 -15.92 -24.29
CA PHE A 29 -9.72 -16.12 -22.93
C PHE A 29 -9.98 -17.56 -22.44
N ALA A 30 -11.15 -18.12 -22.74
CA ALA A 30 -11.47 -19.50 -22.42
C ALA A 30 -10.57 -20.49 -23.16
N ALA A 31 -10.16 -20.18 -24.38
CA ALA A 31 -9.26 -21.02 -25.18
C ALA A 31 -7.82 -21.00 -24.67
N HIS A 32 -7.30 -19.84 -24.28
CA HIS A 32 -5.92 -19.72 -23.75
C HIS A 32 -5.74 -20.36 -22.37
N VAL A 33 -6.75 -20.25 -21.51
CA VAL A 33 -6.73 -20.89 -20.17
C VAL A 33 -6.92 -22.40 -20.26
N SER A 34 -7.57 -22.92 -21.31
CA SER A 34 -7.75 -24.36 -21.52
C SER A 34 -6.54 -25.05 -22.15
N VAL A 35 -5.73 -24.35 -22.94
CA VAL A 35 -4.53 -24.91 -23.59
C VAL A 35 -3.37 -25.05 -22.61
N GLY A 36 -3.22 -24.16 -21.62
CA GLY A 36 -2.18 -24.24 -20.58
C GLY A 36 -2.37 -25.39 -19.58
N MET A 37 -3.52 -26.09 -19.55
CA MET A 37 -3.81 -27.17 -18.61
C MET A 37 -3.65 -28.59 -19.19
N CYS A 38 -3.34 -28.74 -20.47
CA CYS A 38 -3.19 -30.05 -21.08
C CYS A 38 -1.76 -30.60 -21.15
N VAL A 39 -0.76 -29.90 -20.67
CA VAL A 39 0.67 -30.31 -20.69
C VAL A 39 1.26 -30.45 -19.30
N GLY A 40 0.59 -31.13 -18.41
CA GLY A 40 1.13 -31.30 -17.05
C GLY A 40 0.42 -32.36 -16.22
N SER A 41 0.16 -33.54 -16.80
CA SER A 41 -0.41 -34.65 -16.05
C SER A 41 0.52 -35.86 -16.10
N THR A 42 1.49 -35.88 -15.18
CA THR A 42 2.08 -37.13 -14.68
C THR A 42 2.23 -37.05 -13.16
N ASN A 43 1.40 -37.83 -12.48
CA ASN A 43 1.55 -38.34 -11.12
C ASN A 43 2.18 -37.51 -9.98
N SER A 44 1.34 -36.93 -9.12
CA SER A 44 1.51 -37.11 -7.69
C SER A 44 0.16 -36.88 -6.95
N LYS A 45 -0.20 -37.85 -6.09
CA LYS A 45 -1.36 -37.75 -5.18
C LYS A 45 -1.05 -36.76 -4.09
N GLY A 46 -1.83 -35.69 -3.98
CA GLY A 46 -1.73 -34.75 -2.84
C GLY A 46 -2.64 -33.55 -3.00
N SER A 47 -3.63 -33.47 -2.13
CA SER A 47 -4.43 -32.32 -1.66
C SER A 47 -5.48 -31.67 -2.57
N SER A 48 -6.72 -31.78 -2.12
CA SER A 48 -7.95 -31.17 -2.65
C SER A 48 -8.08 -29.64 -2.45
N SER A 49 -7.03 -28.95 -1.99
CA SER A 49 -7.04 -27.50 -1.72
C SER A 49 -6.78 -26.62 -2.96
N THR A 50 -6.04 -27.12 -3.94
CA THR A 50 -5.63 -26.35 -5.12
C THR A 50 -6.75 -26.05 -6.12
N SER A 51 -7.79 -26.90 -6.18
CA SER A 51 -8.91 -26.70 -7.12
C SER A 51 -9.87 -25.58 -6.68
N THR A 52 -10.03 -25.38 -5.38
CA THR A 52 -10.91 -24.35 -4.82
C THR A 52 -10.27 -22.96 -4.94
N GLU A 53 -8.97 -22.86 -4.72
CA GLU A 53 -8.21 -21.60 -4.89
C GLU A 53 -8.18 -21.15 -6.35
N ALA A 54 -7.88 -22.05 -7.29
CA ALA A 54 -7.88 -21.74 -8.72
C ALA A 54 -9.27 -21.28 -9.22
N THR A 55 -10.35 -21.84 -8.67
CA THR A 55 -11.72 -21.44 -9.01
C THR A 55 -12.05 -20.06 -8.45
N THR A 56 -11.60 -19.76 -7.23
CA THR A 56 -11.77 -18.45 -6.58
C THR A 56 -10.98 -17.37 -7.32
N ILE A 57 -9.73 -17.63 -7.68
CA ILE A 57 -8.87 -16.71 -8.44
C ILE A 57 -9.48 -16.39 -9.81
N ARG A 58 -10.00 -17.41 -10.53
CA ARG A 58 -10.71 -17.20 -11.80
C ARG A 58 -11.96 -16.35 -11.67
N ALA A 59 -12.74 -16.54 -10.60
CA ALA A 59 -13.93 -15.73 -10.34
C ALA A 59 -13.57 -14.27 -10.01
N VAL A 60 -12.48 -14.05 -9.28
CA VAL A 60 -11.98 -12.72 -8.92
C VAL A 60 -11.41 -12.01 -10.15
N LEU A 61 -10.57 -12.68 -10.96
CA LEU A 61 -10.04 -12.10 -12.21
C LEU A 61 -11.16 -11.71 -13.18
N ARG A 62 -12.22 -12.54 -13.32
CA ARG A 62 -13.41 -12.18 -14.12
C ARG A 62 -14.16 -10.96 -13.55
N ARG A 63 -14.15 -10.77 -12.24
CA ARG A 63 -14.80 -9.62 -11.58
C ARG A 63 -14.01 -8.34 -11.81
N VAL A 64 -12.67 -8.38 -11.69
CA VAL A 64 -11.76 -7.27 -12.00
C VAL A 64 -11.88 -6.85 -13.46
N LEU A 65 -11.79 -7.79 -14.40
CA LEU A 65 -11.95 -7.51 -15.84
C LEU A 65 -13.30 -6.83 -16.14
N ARG A 66 -14.41 -7.32 -15.59
CA ARG A 66 -15.73 -6.69 -15.79
C ARG A 66 -15.82 -5.29 -15.19
N ARG A 67 -15.12 -4.98 -14.09
CA ARG A 67 -15.11 -3.65 -13.48
C ARG A 67 -14.22 -2.68 -14.23
N VAL A 68 -13.01 -3.08 -14.61
CA VAL A 68 -12.09 -2.29 -15.42
C VAL A 68 -12.74 -1.91 -16.76
N LEU A 69 -13.40 -2.86 -17.43
CA LEU A 69 -14.12 -2.61 -18.69
C LEU A 69 -15.37 -1.72 -18.53
N ARG A 70 -16.03 -1.71 -17.36
CA ARG A 70 -17.15 -0.78 -17.09
C ARG A 70 -16.69 0.63 -16.75
N GLY A 71 -15.53 0.79 -16.11
CA GLY A 71 -14.94 2.10 -15.79
C GLY A 71 -14.38 2.83 -17.01
N ALA A 72 -14.06 2.12 -18.09
CA ALA A 72 -13.54 2.67 -19.34
C ALA A 72 -14.63 3.24 -20.30
N ARG A 73 -15.90 3.24 -19.92
CA ARG A 73 -16.94 3.94 -20.69
C ARG A 73 -16.86 5.43 -20.42
N THR A 74 -16.21 6.16 -21.32
CA THR A 74 -16.37 7.62 -21.45
C THR A 74 -17.84 7.96 -21.66
N PRO A 75 -18.35 9.06 -21.10
CA PRO A 75 -19.70 9.55 -21.41
C PRO A 75 -19.77 9.82 -22.91
N THR A 76 -20.69 9.17 -23.58
CA THR A 76 -20.97 9.44 -24.99
C THR A 76 -21.57 10.83 -25.12
N SER A 77 -21.14 11.58 -26.13
CA SER A 77 -21.51 12.96 -26.49
C SER A 77 -22.99 13.19 -26.80
N ARG A 78 -23.91 12.61 -26.02
CA ARG A 78 -25.37 12.76 -26.20
C ARG A 78 -26.06 13.59 -25.11
N ASP A 79 -25.33 13.95 -24.02
CA ASP A 79 -25.92 14.72 -22.92
C ASP A 79 -25.54 16.22 -22.90
N LEU A 80 -24.99 16.74 -24.01
CA LEU A 80 -24.58 18.15 -24.13
C LEU A 80 -25.30 18.91 -25.27
N LEU A 81 -26.55 18.61 -25.55
CA LEU A 81 -27.35 19.37 -26.51
C LEU A 81 -28.67 19.81 -25.93
N THR A 82 -28.66 20.75 -24.96
CA THR A 82 -29.73 21.72 -24.75
C THR A 82 -29.15 22.93 -24.02
N GLY A 83 -28.93 24.01 -24.76
CA GLY A 83 -28.57 25.31 -24.16
C GLY A 83 -27.94 26.30 -25.14
N GLY A 84 -28.73 27.08 -25.85
CA GLY A 84 -28.50 28.49 -26.17
C GLY A 84 -27.38 28.89 -27.14
N LEU A 85 -27.78 29.32 -28.28
CA LEU A 85 -27.02 30.06 -29.32
C LEU A 85 -26.42 31.38 -28.78
N GLY A 86 -25.11 31.53 -28.90
CA GLY A 86 -24.36 32.77 -28.74
C GLY A 86 -23.10 32.71 -29.61
N GLY A 87 -22.96 33.66 -30.55
CA GLY A 87 -21.95 33.71 -31.60
C GLY A 87 -20.49 33.89 -31.12
N PRO A 88 -19.51 33.81 -32.04
CA PRO A 88 -18.12 33.63 -31.70
C PRO A 88 -17.41 34.95 -31.35
N PRO A 89 -16.54 34.97 -30.32
CA PRO A 89 -15.53 36.03 -30.20
C PRO A 89 -14.21 35.64 -30.80
N THR A 90 -13.63 36.62 -31.48
CA THR A 90 -12.34 36.68 -32.14
C THR A 90 -11.15 36.27 -31.29
N ALA A 91 -10.23 35.59 -31.94
CA ALA A 91 -8.93 35.21 -31.41
C ALA A 91 -8.08 36.43 -31.01
N GLN A 92 -7.69 36.51 -29.74
CA GLN A 92 -6.48 37.24 -29.33
C GLN A 92 -5.62 36.28 -28.48
N SER A 93 -4.44 36.02 -29.02
CA SER A 93 -3.37 35.30 -28.35
C SER A 93 -2.90 36.04 -27.10
N GLN A 94 -3.16 35.48 -25.95
CA GLN A 94 -2.42 35.79 -24.74
C GLN A 94 -1.89 34.49 -24.13
N THR A 95 -0.58 34.27 -24.34
CA THR A 95 0.21 33.29 -23.58
C THR A 95 0.32 33.76 -22.15
N SER A 96 -0.67 33.38 -21.33
CA SER A 96 -0.51 33.42 -19.87
C SER A 96 0.07 32.09 -19.44
N VAL A 97 1.35 32.09 -19.09
CA VAL A 97 1.96 31.05 -18.25
C VAL A 97 1.23 31.09 -16.90
N ALA A 98 0.21 30.23 -16.78
CA ALA A 98 -0.44 30.00 -15.48
C ALA A 98 0.64 29.39 -14.57
N SER A 99 1.15 30.20 -13.65
CA SER A 99 1.87 29.74 -12.48
C SER A 99 1.04 28.64 -11.83
N ALA A 100 1.52 27.41 -11.90
CA ALA A 100 0.92 26.30 -11.13
C ALA A 100 1.00 26.69 -9.66
N ALA A 101 -0.11 27.12 -9.08
CA ALA A 101 -0.22 27.31 -7.66
C ALA A 101 0.22 26.00 -7.00
N ALA A 102 1.27 26.04 -6.18
CA ALA A 102 1.77 24.87 -5.48
C ALA A 102 0.59 24.25 -4.72
N ALA A 103 0.27 23.01 -5.03
CA ALA A 103 -0.81 22.30 -4.35
C ALA A 103 -0.52 22.33 -2.84
N ALA A 104 -1.55 22.62 -2.02
CA ALA A 104 -1.41 22.65 -0.58
C ALA A 104 -0.75 21.34 -0.10
N PRO A 105 0.21 21.41 0.86
CA PRO A 105 0.93 20.23 1.32
C PRO A 105 -0.06 19.15 1.81
N ASN A 106 0.24 17.90 1.50
CA ASN A 106 -0.62 16.79 1.92
C ASN A 106 -0.46 16.60 3.44
N PRO A 107 -1.56 16.71 4.23
CA PRO A 107 -1.51 16.70 5.69
C PRO A 107 -0.91 15.42 6.30
N TYR A 108 -0.83 14.35 5.52
CA TYR A 108 -0.28 13.07 5.97
C TYR A 108 1.25 12.94 5.78
N PHE A 109 1.91 14.00 5.35
CA PHE A 109 3.38 14.09 5.20
C PHE A 109 3.97 15.31 5.91
N ASP A 110 3.13 16.18 6.47
CA ASP A 110 3.53 17.46 7.04
C ASP A 110 3.38 17.46 8.56
N VAL A 111 4.49 17.67 9.28
CA VAL A 111 4.51 17.77 10.75
C VAL A 111 3.61 18.90 11.28
N GLU A 112 3.44 19.98 10.52
CA GLU A 112 2.62 21.12 10.92
C GLU A 112 1.16 20.72 11.16
N THR A 113 0.64 19.76 10.41
CA THR A 113 -0.73 19.25 10.61
C THR A 113 -0.89 18.53 11.95
N LEU A 114 0.12 17.75 12.38
CA LEU A 114 0.13 17.12 13.70
C LEU A 114 0.20 18.17 14.81
N LEU A 115 1.09 19.14 14.68
CA LEU A 115 1.28 20.23 15.66
C LEU A 115 0.03 21.09 15.78
N ALA A 116 -0.57 21.51 14.68
CA ALA A 116 -1.80 22.28 14.66
C ALA A 116 -2.98 21.57 15.35
N SER A 117 -3.02 20.23 15.29
CA SER A 117 -4.05 19.44 15.98
C SER A 117 -3.98 19.60 17.51
N VAL A 118 -2.78 19.75 18.07
CA VAL A 118 -2.52 19.97 19.49
C VAL A 118 -2.69 21.43 19.85
N GLU A 119 -2.12 22.35 19.07
CA GLU A 119 -2.19 23.81 19.29
C GLU A 119 -3.62 24.34 19.31
N SER A 120 -4.50 23.75 18.49
CA SER A 120 -5.91 24.12 18.50
C SER A 120 -6.67 23.68 19.75
N GLY A 121 -6.05 22.90 20.63
CA GLY A 121 -6.69 22.28 21.79
C GLY A 121 -7.64 21.13 21.44
N ALA A 122 -7.77 20.76 20.15
CA ALA A 122 -8.65 19.67 19.73
C ALA A 122 -8.14 18.30 20.19
N ILE A 123 -6.81 18.10 20.19
CA ILE A 123 -6.14 16.90 20.72
C ILE A 123 -5.21 17.29 21.86
N ALA A 124 -5.22 16.53 22.96
CA ALA A 124 -4.21 16.59 24.00
C ALA A 124 -3.27 15.38 23.85
N ALA A 125 -2.00 15.61 23.61
CA ALA A 125 -1.00 14.57 23.48
C ALA A 125 -0.50 14.12 24.85
N VAL A 126 -0.69 12.86 25.21
CA VAL A 126 -0.27 12.30 26.50
C VAL A 126 1.22 12.03 26.49
N LYS A 127 1.93 12.36 27.58
CA LYS A 127 3.35 12.04 27.75
C LYS A 127 3.54 10.57 28.07
N GLY A 128 4.47 9.91 27.37
CA GLY A 128 4.78 8.50 27.57
C GLY A 128 5.34 8.22 28.97
N THR A 129 6.23 9.07 29.48
CA THR A 129 6.79 8.93 30.85
C THR A 129 5.70 9.05 31.93
N TRP A 130 4.73 9.94 31.74
CA TRP A 130 3.62 10.09 32.66
C TRP A 130 2.75 8.81 32.70
N LEU A 131 2.48 8.24 31.51
CA LEU A 131 1.70 7.00 31.38
C LEU A 131 2.35 5.82 32.10
N VAL A 132 3.66 5.64 31.90
CA VAL A 132 4.45 4.63 32.59
C VAL A 132 4.39 4.85 34.11
N GLY A 133 4.54 6.09 34.56
CA GLY A 133 4.41 6.46 35.96
C GLY A 133 3.03 6.17 36.53
N LEU A 134 1.95 6.42 35.77
CA LEU A 134 0.58 6.08 36.16
C LEU A 134 0.42 4.58 36.43
N HIS A 135 0.88 3.74 35.49
CA HIS A 135 0.83 2.30 35.63
C HIS A 135 1.62 1.80 36.86
N LYS A 136 2.85 2.29 37.07
CA LYS A 136 3.70 1.91 38.21
C LYS A 136 3.10 2.23 39.56
N ARG A 137 2.26 3.26 39.65
CA ARG A 137 1.52 3.63 40.87
C ARG A 137 0.21 2.87 41.04
N GLY A 138 -0.10 1.89 40.16
CA GLY A 138 -1.38 1.17 40.16
C GLY A 138 -2.58 2.06 39.78
N GLY A 139 -2.32 3.18 39.10
CA GLY A 139 -3.36 4.09 38.65
C GLY A 139 -4.12 3.55 37.43
N ARG A 140 -5.24 4.18 37.12
CA ARG A 140 -6.09 3.86 35.95
C ARG A 140 -6.19 5.08 35.04
N LEU A 141 -6.34 4.83 33.75
CA LEU A 141 -6.53 5.90 32.79
C LEU A 141 -7.91 6.55 33.02
N SER A 142 -7.94 7.87 33.11
CA SER A 142 -9.16 8.66 33.20
C SER A 142 -9.41 9.37 31.87
N ARG A 143 -10.64 9.89 31.69
CA ARG A 143 -10.95 10.74 30.54
C ARG A 143 -10.12 12.04 30.58
N ARG A 144 -9.92 12.65 29.41
CA ARG A 144 -9.06 13.83 29.24
C ARG A 144 -9.27 14.93 30.29
N GLN A 145 -10.54 15.23 30.59
CA GLN A 145 -10.89 16.34 31.50
C GLN A 145 -10.50 16.10 32.95
N ASP A 146 -10.31 14.83 33.34
CA ASP A 146 -10.00 14.44 34.70
C ASP A 146 -8.49 14.18 34.90
N LEU A 147 -7.70 14.28 33.84
CA LEU A 147 -6.26 14.10 33.90
C LEU A 147 -5.54 15.42 34.29
N PRO A 148 -4.47 15.34 35.09
CA PRO A 148 -3.73 16.52 35.49
C PRO A 148 -2.92 17.11 34.33
N PRO A 149 -2.63 18.43 34.33
CA PRO A 149 -1.91 19.10 33.22
C PRO A 149 -0.56 18.49 32.88
N GLU A 150 0.18 17.96 33.86
CA GLU A 150 1.47 17.27 33.66
C GLU A 150 1.39 15.99 32.85
N ALA A 151 0.18 15.42 32.70
CA ALA A 151 -0.06 14.28 31.82
C ALA A 151 0.18 14.59 30.35
N PHE A 152 0.13 15.86 29.99
CA PHE A 152 0.11 16.29 28.59
C PHE A 152 1.36 17.11 28.20
N TRP A 153 1.68 17.03 26.95
CA TRP A 153 2.59 17.99 26.32
C TRP A 153 1.93 19.37 26.26
N SER A 154 2.69 20.41 26.59
CA SER A 154 2.30 21.74 26.14
C SER A 154 2.54 21.88 24.63
N ALA A 155 1.68 22.61 23.94
CA ALA A 155 1.80 22.78 22.49
C ALA A 155 3.15 23.37 22.07
N GLY A 156 3.66 24.35 22.84
CA GLY A 156 4.96 24.98 22.56
C GLY A 156 6.15 24.04 22.78
N GLU A 157 6.12 23.20 23.82
CA GLU A 157 7.15 22.20 24.06
C GLU A 157 7.17 21.15 22.94
N LEU A 158 6.00 20.62 22.58
CA LEU A 158 5.87 19.62 21.51
C LEU A 158 6.39 20.15 20.17
N ARG A 159 6.00 21.38 19.80
CA ARG A 159 6.49 22.05 18.59
C ARG A 159 8.01 22.18 18.59
N ARG A 160 8.58 22.68 19.68
CA ARG A 160 10.04 22.86 19.81
C ARG A 160 10.78 21.54 19.61
N VAL A 161 10.33 20.46 20.25
CA VAL A 161 10.96 19.14 20.14
C VAL A 161 10.76 18.55 18.73
N ALA A 162 9.55 18.60 18.17
CA ALA A 162 9.27 18.07 16.84
C ALA A 162 10.10 18.76 15.75
N LEU A 163 10.24 20.10 15.81
CA LEU A 163 11.06 20.83 14.85
C LEU A 163 12.56 20.58 15.04
N ALA A 164 13.02 20.40 16.27
CA ALA A 164 14.42 20.05 16.54
C ALA A 164 14.79 18.66 16.03
N LEU A 165 13.87 17.70 16.06
CA LEU A 165 14.05 16.37 15.47
C LEU A 165 14.11 16.38 13.93
N GLY A 166 13.70 17.46 13.27
CA GLY A 166 13.79 17.60 11.82
C GLY A 166 13.15 16.43 11.07
N ALA A 167 13.96 15.66 10.33
CA ALA A 167 13.48 14.50 9.57
C ALA A 167 12.98 13.36 10.47
N ASP A 168 13.44 13.27 11.72
CA ASP A 168 13.12 12.19 12.65
C ASP A 168 11.89 12.47 13.51
N PHE A 169 11.19 13.58 13.31
CA PHE A 169 10.02 13.95 14.10
C PHE A 169 8.97 12.84 14.23
N GLY A 170 8.93 11.91 13.28
CA GLY A 170 7.94 10.85 13.23
C GLY A 170 7.96 9.92 14.46
N VAL A 171 9.14 9.69 15.03
CA VAL A 171 9.30 8.85 16.23
C VAL A 171 8.69 9.49 17.48
N LEU A 172 8.49 10.80 17.48
CA LEU A 172 7.87 11.53 18.59
C LEU A 172 6.37 11.22 18.73
N PHE A 173 5.67 10.91 17.62
CA PHE A 173 4.22 10.79 17.58
C PHE A 173 3.78 9.32 17.51
N VAL A 174 3.01 8.90 18.49
CA VAL A 174 2.43 7.55 18.56
C VAL A 174 0.91 7.65 18.63
N ALA A 175 0.19 6.88 17.83
CA ALA A 175 -1.26 6.72 17.92
C ALA A 175 -1.60 5.31 18.40
N LEU A 176 -2.53 5.19 19.33
CA LEU A 176 -3.00 3.91 19.86
C LEU A 176 -4.37 3.55 19.31
N SER A 177 -4.46 2.43 18.62
CA SER A 177 -5.71 1.82 18.20
C SER A 177 -6.00 0.58 19.06
N TYR A 178 -7.17 0.51 19.65
CA TYR A 178 -7.53 -0.55 20.59
C TYR A 178 -9.04 -0.72 20.70
N ARG A 179 -9.50 -1.87 21.17
CA ARG A 179 -10.91 -2.17 21.39
C ARG A 179 -11.35 -1.75 22.80
N TRP A 180 -12.38 -0.92 22.91
CA TRP A 180 -12.99 -0.57 24.20
C TRP A 180 -13.54 -1.82 24.89
N LEU A 181 -13.20 -2.02 26.15
CA LEU A 181 -13.59 -3.22 26.91
C LEU A 181 -15.01 -3.14 27.49
N THR A 182 -15.54 -1.93 27.70
CA THR A 182 -16.92 -1.68 28.10
C THR A 182 -17.51 -0.54 27.30
N LYS A 183 -18.82 -0.31 27.44
CA LYS A 183 -19.51 0.81 26.77
C LYS A 183 -19.09 2.16 27.33
N ASP A 184 -18.82 2.23 28.62
CA ASP A 184 -18.62 3.49 29.34
C ASP A 184 -17.14 3.79 29.61
N HIS A 185 -16.29 2.78 29.59
CA HIS A 185 -14.86 2.92 29.83
C HIS A 185 -14.04 1.97 28.95
N PRO A 186 -13.00 2.48 28.26
CA PRO A 186 -12.21 1.65 27.36
C PRO A 186 -11.35 0.61 28.06
N ASP A 187 -10.90 0.89 29.30
CA ASP A 187 -9.94 0.09 30.05
C ASP A 187 -10.22 0.17 31.58
N PRO A 188 -11.36 -0.39 32.07
CA PRO A 188 -11.77 -0.20 33.45
C PRO A 188 -10.81 -0.83 34.45
N ASP A 189 -10.13 -1.91 34.07
CA ASP A 189 -9.26 -2.70 34.95
C ASP A 189 -7.76 -2.44 34.71
N GLY A 190 -7.40 -1.56 33.74
CA GLY A 190 -6.01 -1.24 33.39
C GLY A 190 -5.32 -2.31 32.54
N PHE A 191 -6.08 -3.19 31.89
CA PHE A 191 -5.55 -4.24 31.01
C PHE A 191 -4.75 -3.66 29.85
N HIS A 192 -5.33 -2.72 29.12
CA HIS A 192 -4.62 -2.05 28.01
C HIS A 192 -3.48 -1.18 28.52
N LEU A 193 -3.69 -0.45 29.64
CA LEU A 193 -2.67 0.39 30.26
C LEU A 193 -1.41 -0.42 30.60
N GLY A 194 -1.57 -1.62 31.17
CA GLY A 194 -0.44 -2.49 31.50
C GLY A 194 0.41 -2.87 30.30
N ILE A 195 -0.24 -3.26 29.19
CA ILE A 195 0.45 -3.64 27.95
C ILE A 195 1.12 -2.44 27.30
N VAL A 196 0.41 -1.32 27.19
CA VAL A 196 0.92 -0.10 26.55
C VAL A 196 2.07 0.49 27.37
N ALA A 197 1.98 0.52 28.69
CA ALA A 197 3.04 1.00 29.58
C ALA A 197 4.32 0.16 29.46
N ALA A 198 4.21 -1.17 29.37
CA ALA A 198 5.36 -2.05 29.20
C ALA A 198 6.10 -1.79 27.86
N VAL A 199 5.37 -1.54 26.76
CA VAL A 199 5.95 -1.17 25.48
C VAL A 199 6.51 0.26 25.53
N ALA A 200 5.84 1.19 26.19
CA ALA A 200 6.32 2.56 26.40
C ALA A 200 7.64 2.61 27.16
N GLU A 201 7.85 1.75 28.16
CA GLU A 201 9.13 1.63 28.87
C GLU A 201 10.29 1.27 27.93
N LEU A 202 10.06 0.35 26.98
CA LEU A 202 11.06 -0.01 25.98
C LEU A 202 11.30 1.15 25.01
N TYR A 203 10.22 1.78 24.54
CA TYR A 203 10.31 2.87 23.58
C TYR A 203 11.04 4.08 24.15
N LEU A 204 10.86 4.37 25.43
CA LEU A 204 11.56 5.41 26.21
C LEU A 204 12.96 4.97 26.68
N ASN A 205 13.33 3.72 26.51
CA ASN A 205 14.56 3.12 27.05
C ASN A 205 14.73 3.28 28.58
N LEU A 206 13.66 3.19 29.32
CA LEU A 206 13.67 3.37 30.78
C LEU A 206 14.26 2.18 31.55
N ARG A 207 14.51 1.05 30.89
CA ARG A 207 15.09 -0.15 31.52
C ARG A 207 16.62 -0.12 31.59
N GLY A 208 17.26 0.95 31.11
CA GLY A 208 18.73 1.11 31.16
C GLY A 208 19.51 0.13 30.27
N GLN A 209 18.82 -0.49 29.29
CA GLN A 209 19.48 -1.23 28.23
C GLN A 209 20.31 -0.27 27.38
N ASP A 210 21.24 -0.78 26.61
CA ASP A 210 22.16 0.02 25.80
C ASP A 210 21.44 1.21 25.14
N ALA A 211 22.06 2.39 25.20
CA ALA A 211 21.44 3.65 24.74
C ALA A 211 21.03 3.66 23.25
N SER A 212 21.40 2.63 22.49
CA SER A 212 20.95 2.36 21.12
C SER A 212 19.60 1.62 21.03
N ALA A 213 19.00 1.24 22.15
CA ALA A 213 17.90 0.28 22.20
C ALA A 213 16.54 0.82 21.75
N SER A 214 16.40 2.11 21.45
CA SER A 214 15.14 2.67 20.92
C SER A 214 15.41 3.75 19.88
N GLN A 215 14.62 3.71 18.82
CA GLN A 215 14.66 4.70 17.74
C GLN A 215 14.45 6.13 18.27
N LEU A 216 13.52 6.28 19.24
CA LEU A 216 13.27 7.53 19.92
C LEU A 216 14.49 8.01 20.71
N SER A 217 15.10 7.14 21.52
CA SER A 217 16.28 7.48 22.34
C SER A 217 17.49 7.84 21.47
N ALA A 218 17.66 7.15 20.34
CA ALA A 218 18.70 7.47 19.38
C ALA A 218 18.51 8.86 18.77
N ALA A 219 17.30 9.17 18.30
CA ALA A 219 16.98 10.48 17.73
C ALA A 219 17.16 11.61 18.75
N PHE A 220 16.66 11.45 19.98
CA PHE A 220 16.83 12.45 21.03
C PHE A 220 18.29 12.73 21.35
N ARG A 221 19.12 11.70 21.40
CA ARG A 221 20.57 11.84 21.63
C ARG A 221 21.26 12.54 20.46
N GLU A 222 20.97 12.14 19.23
CA GLU A 222 21.55 12.71 18.02
C GLU A 222 21.25 14.22 17.92
N HIS A 223 20.03 14.61 18.29
CA HIS A 223 19.61 16.01 18.27
C HIS A 223 19.84 16.77 19.60
N GLY A 224 20.49 16.15 20.60
CA GLY A 224 20.84 16.81 21.88
C GLY A 224 19.63 17.23 22.72
N LEU A 225 18.51 16.48 22.65
CA LEU A 225 17.22 16.85 23.27
C LEU A 225 17.03 16.37 24.72
N GLY A 226 18.04 15.76 25.32
CA GLY A 226 17.96 15.25 26.70
C GLY A 226 17.29 13.88 26.80
N LEU A 227 16.47 13.67 27.84
CA LEU A 227 15.78 12.40 28.03
C LEU A 227 14.66 12.21 27.00
N PRO A 228 14.50 10.98 26.45
CA PRO A 228 13.48 10.69 25.46
C PRO A 228 12.07 10.81 26.07
N GLU A 229 11.18 11.41 25.28
CA GLU A 229 9.76 11.52 25.60
C GLU A 229 8.95 11.43 24.29
N PHE A 230 7.77 10.84 24.31
CA PHE A 230 6.90 10.77 23.13
C PHE A 230 5.48 11.27 23.40
N ALA A 231 4.81 11.67 22.35
CA ALA A 231 3.46 12.19 22.34
C ALA A 231 2.50 11.08 21.91
N LEU A 232 1.66 10.60 22.84
CA LEU A 232 0.69 9.54 22.61
C LEU A 232 -0.70 10.12 22.33
N PHE A 233 -1.30 9.75 21.22
CA PHE A 233 -2.72 9.87 20.98
C PHE A 233 -3.42 8.59 21.48
N TRP A 234 -4.16 8.72 22.56
CA TRP A 234 -5.05 7.70 23.11
C TRP A 234 -6.44 8.34 23.22
N ASP A 235 -7.38 7.96 22.36
CA ASP A 235 -8.65 8.67 22.12
C ASP A 235 -9.36 9.12 23.41
N PHE A 236 -9.48 8.22 24.40
CA PHE A 236 -10.14 8.48 25.69
C PHE A 236 -9.44 9.57 26.51
N ALA A 237 -8.12 9.57 26.49
CA ALA A 237 -7.29 10.55 27.22
C ALA A 237 -6.94 11.79 26.37
N SER A 238 -7.08 11.71 25.04
CA SER A 238 -6.66 12.78 24.13
C SER A 238 -7.82 13.63 23.61
N LEU A 239 -9.05 13.08 23.61
CA LEU A 239 -10.27 13.75 23.14
C LEU A 239 -11.21 14.04 24.34
N HIS A 240 -11.95 15.13 24.27
CA HIS A 240 -12.97 15.44 25.28
C HIS A 240 -14.07 14.40 25.31
N GLN A 241 -14.29 13.76 26.46
CA GLN A 241 -15.29 12.73 26.65
C GLN A 241 -16.59 13.30 27.24
N PRO A 242 -17.75 12.65 27.07
CA PRO A 242 -19.01 13.07 27.75
C PRO A 242 -18.89 12.96 29.29
N PRO A 243 -19.58 13.84 30.04
CA PRO A 243 -20.26 15.06 29.58
C PRO A 243 -19.26 16.14 29.16
N ARG A 244 -19.62 16.95 28.19
CA ARG A 244 -18.79 18.04 27.63
C ARG A 244 -19.42 19.39 27.94
N THR A 245 -18.60 20.38 28.20
CA THR A 245 -18.99 21.80 28.13
C THR A 245 -19.24 22.20 26.67
N ASP A 246 -19.88 23.34 26.45
CA ASP A 246 -20.13 23.87 25.08
C ASP A 246 -18.83 24.09 24.30
N ALA A 247 -17.77 24.53 24.95
CA ALA A 247 -16.44 24.72 24.34
C ALA A 247 -15.85 23.36 23.91
N GLU A 248 -15.88 22.36 24.77
CA GLU A 248 -15.39 21.01 24.50
C GLU A 248 -16.20 20.30 23.41
N ALA A 249 -17.52 20.52 23.40
CA ALA A 249 -18.41 19.99 22.36
C ALA A 249 -18.07 20.56 20.98
N LYS A 250 -17.57 21.79 20.87
CA LYS A 250 -17.08 22.39 19.62
C LYS A 250 -15.71 21.87 19.20
N LEU A 251 -14.85 21.48 20.16
CA LEU A 251 -13.51 20.93 19.89
C LEU A 251 -13.54 19.46 19.51
N PHE A 252 -14.47 18.68 20.04
CA PHE A 252 -14.52 17.23 19.84
C PHE A 252 -14.59 16.80 18.36
N PRO A 253 -15.46 17.39 17.50
CA PRO A 253 -15.49 17.03 16.07
C PRO A 253 -14.16 17.33 15.36
N LYS A 254 -13.47 18.42 15.72
CA LYS A 254 -12.14 18.75 15.20
C LYS A 254 -11.10 17.73 15.63
N GLY A 255 -11.13 17.33 16.91
CA GLY A 255 -10.25 16.30 17.45
C GLY A 255 -10.45 14.96 16.75
N LEU A 256 -11.71 14.56 16.54
CA LEU A 256 -12.05 13.33 15.84
C LEU A 256 -11.59 13.38 14.36
N GLN A 257 -11.75 14.50 13.67
CA GLN A 257 -11.26 14.67 12.31
C GLN A 257 -9.72 14.62 12.25
N ASN A 258 -9.04 15.24 13.22
CA ASN A 258 -7.59 15.26 13.31
C ASN A 258 -6.98 13.91 13.72
N SER A 259 -7.74 13.00 14.34
CA SER A 259 -7.25 11.66 14.66
C SER A 259 -6.78 10.89 13.42
N ASN A 260 -7.41 11.12 12.26
CA ASN A 260 -6.97 10.56 10.99
C ASN A 260 -5.50 10.88 10.66
N VAL A 261 -5.02 12.08 11.02
CA VAL A 261 -3.63 12.47 10.79
C VAL A 261 -2.70 11.68 11.70
N TRP A 262 -3.07 11.46 12.95
CA TRP A 262 -2.28 10.65 13.89
C TRP A 262 -2.15 9.20 13.44
N TYR A 263 -3.24 8.57 12.99
CA TYR A 263 -3.19 7.21 12.45
C TYR A 263 -2.55 7.14 11.06
N GLY A 264 -2.87 8.07 10.17
CA GLY A 264 -2.56 7.99 8.75
C GLY A 264 -1.25 8.64 8.32
N HIS A 265 -0.61 9.49 9.15
CA HIS A 265 0.62 10.17 8.77
C HIS A 265 1.75 9.18 8.43
N ALA A 266 2.44 9.39 7.32
CA ALA A 266 3.40 8.43 6.77
C ALA A 266 4.57 8.08 7.72
N ARG A 267 4.93 8.99 8.63
CA ARG A 267 6.11 8.85 9.50
C ARG A 267 5.79 8.54 10.96
N THR A 268 4.54 8.72 11.42
CA THR A 268 4.18 8.46 12.83
C THR A 268 4.05 6.97 13.11
N VAL A 269 4.22 6.57 14.37
CA VAL A 269 4.06 5.19 14.82
C VAL A 269 2.60 4.92 15.18
N VAL A 270 2.11 3.71 14.88
CA VAL A 270 0.79 3.25 15.32
C VAL A 270 0.96 1.95 16.12
N TRP A 271 0.52 1.97 17.34
CA TRP A 271 0.37 0.78 18.17
C TRP A 271 -1.06 0.28 18.09
N MET A 272 -1.23 -0.98 17.71
CA MET A 272 -2.52 -1.66 17.69
C MET A 272 -2.54 -2.65 18.84
N GLN A 273 -3.32 -2.34 19.86
CA GLN A 273 -3.52 -3.21 21.00
C GLN A 273 -4.72 -4.14 20.72
N SER A 274 -4.44 -5.26 20.05
CA SER A 274 -5.45 -6.21 19.60
C SER A 274 -5.72 -7.36 20.58
N GLU A 275 -4.88 -7.54 21.60
CA GLU A 275 -5.11 -8.51 22.68
C GLU A 275 -6.29 -8.09 23.56
N LEU A 276 -7.11 -9.05 23.94
CA LEU A 276 -8.31 -8.82 24.73
C LEU A 276 -8.29 -9.73 25.98
N PRO A 277 -8.88 -9.28 27.10
CA PRO A 277 -8.90 -10.08 28.32
C PRO A 277 -9.67 -11.39 28.13
N GLU A 278 -9.31 -12.39 28.91
CA GLU A 278 -9.99 -13.69 28.92
C GLU A 278 -11.52 -13.53 29.13
N GLY A 279 -12.29 -14.31 28.39
CA GLY A 279 -13.75 -14.27 28.42
C GLY A 279 -14.40 -13.04 27.75
N PHE A 280 -13.61 -12.09 27.20
CA PHE A 280 -14.16 -10.89 26.55
C PHE A 280 -15.08 -11.23 25.38
N ALA A 281 -14.66 -12.10 24.46
CA ALA A 281 -15.45 -12.47 23.30
C ALA A 281 -16.82 -13.09 23.70
N ALA A 282 -16.83 -13.95 24.72
CA ALA A 282 -18.07 -14.55 25.20
C ALA A 282 -19.04 -13.49 25.77
N ARG A 283 -18.52 -12.50 26.53
CA ARG A 283 -19.35 -11.39 27.04
C ARG A 283 -19.92 -10.52 25.91
N MET A 284 -19.13 -10.24 24.87
CA MET A 284 -19.59 -9.43 23.74
C MET A 284 -20.63 -10.16 22.89
N ARG A 285 -20.48 -11.47 22.73
CA ARG A 285 -21.48 -12.30 22.03
C ARG A 285 -22.81 -12.35 22.77
N ALA A 286 -22.76 -12.37 24.10
CA ALA A 286 -23.94 -12.43 24.99
C ALA A 286 -24.61 -11.05 25.20
N SER A 287 -24.02 -9.96 24.71
CA SER A 287 -24.65 -8.62 24.82
C SER A 287 -25.83 -8.47 23.85
N GLU A 288 -26.76 -7.57 24.18
CA GLU A 288 -27.92 -7.25 23.33
C GLU A 288 -27.91 -5.76 22.94
N PRO A 289 -27.72 -5.43 21.65
CA PRO A 289 -27.33 -6.36 20.56
C PRO A 289 -25.90 -6.88 20.73
N PRO A 290 -25.55 -8.02 20.07
CA PRO A 290 -24.20 -8.56 20.12
C PRO A 290 -23.17 -7.54 19.60
N LEU A 291 -22.09 -7.34 20.36
CA LEU A 291 -21.01 -6.41 20.03
C LEU A 291 -19.82 -7.12 19.35
N ALA A 292 -18.84 -6.35 18.90
CA ALA A 292 -17.62 -6.87 18.29
C ALA A 292 -16.84 -7.73 19.31
N GLU A 293 -16.56 -8.97 18.94
CA GLU A 293 -15.89 -9.97 19.79
C GLU A 293 -14.37 -9.82 19.75
N THR A 294 -13.83 -9.32 18.63
CA THR A 294 -12.40 -9.15 18.41
C THR A 294 -12.06 -7.70 18.07
N TYR A 295 -10.77 -7.41 18.05
CA TYR A 295 -10.26 -6.13 17.55
C TYR A 295 -10.64 -5.92 16.07
N GLU A 296 -10.51 -6.96 15.26
CA GLU A 296 -10.79 -6.92 13.82
C GLU A 296 -12.27 -6.69 13.49
N ASP A 297 -13.17 -7.13 14.37
CA ASP A 297 -14.62 -6.97 14.18
C ASP A 297 -15.13 -5.60 14.60
N SER A 298 -14.33 -4.82 15.32
CA SER A 298 -14.66 -3.45 15.69
C SER A 298 -14.59 -2.50 14.50
N GLY A 299 -15.67 -1.75 14.24
CA GLY A 299 -15.73 -0.79 13.14
C GLY A 299 -14.69 0.33 13.27
N TRP A 300 -14.46 0.85 14.47
CA TRP A 300 -13.41 1.85 14.73
C TRP A 300 -12.03 1.28 14.47
N CYS A 301 -11.67 0.16 15.12
CA CYS A 301 -10.34 -0.46 14.95
C CYS A 301 -10.05 -0.85 13.50
N TYR A 302 -11.08 -1.34 12.78
CA TYR A 302 -10.95 -1.66 11.36
C TYR A 302 -10.56 -0.43 10.52
N VAL A 303 -11.23 0.71 10.74
CA VAL A 303 -10.96 1.92 9.97
C VAL A 303 -9.61 2.54 10.35
N GLU A 304 -9.25 2.59 11.63
CA GLU A 304 -7.93 3.05 12.09
C GLU A 304 -6.80 2.19 11.50
N ALA A 305 -6.99 0.86 11.48
CA ALA A 305 -6.06 -0.06 10.85
C ALA A 305 -5.95 0.17 9.32
N ALA A 306 -7.08 0.42 8.63
CA ALA A 306 -7.10 0.71 7.20
C ALA A 306 -6.42 2.05 6.86
N ILE A 307 -6.69 3.09 7.66
CA ILE A 307 -6.03 4.40 7.55
C ILE A 307 -4.52 4.24 7.70
N SER A 308 -4.07 3.57 8.75
CA SER A 308 -2.64 3.39 9.01
C SER A 308 -1.95 2.51 7.95
N ALA A 309 -2.68 1.66 7.23
CA ALA A 309 -2.13 0.78 6.21
C ALA A 309 -1.85 1.46 4.87
N ALA A 310 -2.51 2.58 4.56
CA ALA A 310 -2.53 3.11 3.20
C ALA A 310 -1.16 3.59 2.70
N ILE A 311 -0.45 4.40 3.50
CA ILE A 311 0.82 5.02 3.08
C ILE A 311 1.99 4.79 4.05
N LYS A 312 1.71 4.30 5.26
CA LYS A 312 2.70 4.12 6.33
C LYS A 312 3.53 2.86 6.11
N PRO A 313 4.86 2.87 6.29
CA PRO A 313 5.68 1.65 6.31
C PRO A 313 5.20 0.62 7.33
N GLY A 314 5.35 -0.66 7.01
CA GLY A 314 4.84 -1.75 7.86
C GLY A 314 5.44 -1.77 9.27
N PHE A 315 6.72 -1.44 9.41
CA PHE A 315 7.44 -1.41 10.68
C PHE A 315 7.03 -0.26 11.63
N LEU A 316 6.27 0.72 11.15
CA LEU A 316 5.63 1.75 11.97
C LEU A 316 4.22 1.36 12.46
N ARG A 317 3.78 0.14 12.17
CA ARG A 317 2.45 -0.39 12.51
C ARG A 317 2.64 -1.66 13.33
N LEU A 318 2.55 -1.54 14.65
CA LEU A 318 2.86 -2.63 15.57
C LEU A 318 1.57 -3.19 16.20
N ASP A 319 1.40 -4.49 16.09
CA ASP A 319 0.37 -5.24 16.80
C ASP A 319 0.94 -5.75 18.13
N LEU A 320 0.54 -5.11 19.21
CA LEU A 320 1.11 -5.38 20.53
C LEU A 320 0.73 -6.77 21.08
N ALA A 321 -0.31 -7.42 20.55
CA ALA A 321 -0.65 -8.80 20.89
C ALA A 321 0.40 -9.81 20.43
N LYS A 322 1.20 -9.46 19.44
CA LYS A 322 2.27 -10.32 18.93
C LYS A 322 3.59 -10.21 19.71
N ARG A 323 3.67 -9.33 20.71
CA ARG A 323 4.86 -9.17 21.54
C ARG A 323 5.23 -10.48 22.21
N THR A 324 6.50 -10.82 22.23
CA THR A 324 7.03 -11.98 22.94
C THR A 324 7.96 -11.51 24.06
N GLU A 325 8.16 -12.34 25.09
CA GLU A 325 9.12 -12.05 26.15
C GLU A 325 10.51 -11.74 25.59
N ARG A 326 10.95 -12.51 24.60
CA ARG A 326 12.23 -12.30 23.92
C ARG A 326 12.28 -10.93 23.22
N ALA A 327 11.21 -10.54 22.50
CA ALA A 327 11.17 -9.23 21.84
C ALA A 327 11.17 -8.09 22.85
N MET A 328 10.45 -8.26 23.98
CA MET A 328 10.44 -7.31 25.09
C MET A 328 11.77 -7.22 25.84
N ALA A 329 12.56 -8.29 25.85
CA ALA A 329 13.91 -8.32 26.43
C ALA A 329 14.97 -7.70 25.51
N CYS A 330 14.83 -7.85 24.16
CA CYS A 330 15.78 -7.32 23.19
C CYS A 330 15.63 -5.83 22.88
N GLY A 331 14.48 -5.24 23.25
CA GLY A 331 14.26 -3.80 23.08
C GLY A 331 13.62 -3.40 21.74
N TYR A 332 13.46 -2.11 21.58
CA TYR A 332 12.87 -1.43 20.41
C TYR A 332 13.99 -0.59 19.75
N GLY A 333 14.83 -1.25 18.95
CA GLY A 333 16.01 -0.64 18.35
C GLY A 333 15.71 0.35 17.22
N PRO A 334 16.71 1.18 16.86
CA PRO A 334 16.62 2.03 15.67
C PRO A 334 16.72 1.19 14.40
N GLY A 335 16.07 1.65 13.33
CA GLY A 335 16.25 1.12 11.99
C GLY A 335 15.17 0.18 11.48
N GLU A 336 15.46 -0.43 10.34
CA GLU A 336 14.53 -1.27 9.60
C GLU A 336 14.32 -2.63 10.30
N PRO A 337 13.19 -3.32 10.07
CA PRO A 337 12.81 -4.55 10.77
C PRO A 337 13.81 -5.71 10.63
N TRP A 338 14.66 -5.69 9.61
CA TRP A 338 15.71 -6.70 9.38
C TRP A 338 17.00 -6.46 10.17
N GLU A 339 17.14 -5.30 10.80
CA GLU A 339 18.26 -5.05 11.70
C GLU A 339 18.04 -5.80 13.02
N SER A 340 19.11 -6.41 13.55
CA SER A 340 19.04 -7.32 14.71
C SER A 340 18.45 -6.67 15.95
N ASP A 341 18.58 -5.36 16.07
CA ASP A 341 18.25 -4.59 17.27
C ASP A 341 16.80 -4.14 17.33
N ASN A 342 16.04 -4.26 16.21
CA ASN A 342 14.62 -3.89 16.17
C ASN A 342 13.69 -5.10 16.28
N MET A 343 13.93 -5.95 17.29
CA MET A 343 13.18 -7.20 17.47
C MET A 343 11.69 -6.94 17.66
N LEU A 344 11.30 -5.95 18.45
CA LEU A 344 9.88 -5.66 18.71
C LEU A 344 9.15 -5.24 17.43
N ALA A 345 9.73 -4.32 16.65
CA ALA A 345 9.13 -3.91 15.38
C ALA A 345 8.98 -5.07 14.39
N ARG A 346 9.99 -5.96 14.32
CA ARG A 346 9.95 -7.13 13.46
C ARG A 346 8.88 -8.14 13.88
N VAL A 347 8.77 -8.45 15.17
CA VAL A 347 7.81 -9.43 15.70
C VAL A 347 6.40 -8.88 15.69
N CYS A 348 6.22 -7.61 16.04
CA CYS A 348 4.91 -6.96 16.14
C CYS A 348 4.44 -6.35 14.81
N ALA A 349 5.24 -6.38 13.74
CA ALA A 349 4.82 -5.84 12.45
C ALA A 349 3.45 -6.43 12.04
N ARG A 350 2.52 -5.53 11.71
CA ARG A 350 1.20 -5.95 11.24
C ARG A 350 1.15 -5.97 9.72
N ARG A 351 0.52 -7.01 9.17
CA ARG A 351 0.27 -7.09 7.73
C ARG A 351 -0.42 -5.82 7.24
N ARG A 352 0.05 -5.29 6.14
CA ARG A 352 -0.44 -4.07 5.52
C ARG A 352 -1.20 -4.45 4.24
N PRO A 353 -2.54 -4.55 4.27
CA PRO A 353 -3.32 -4.81 3.06
C PRO A 353 -3.34 -3.58 2.14
N PRO A 354 -3.71 -3.74 0.87
CA PRO A 354 -4.05 -2.61 0.00
C PRO A 354 -5.13 -1.73 0.61
N PRO A 355 -5.10 -0.39 0.38
CA PRO A 355 -6.11 0.50 0.92
C PRO A 355 -7.47 0.22 0.27
N PRO A 356 -8.51 -0.18 1.04
CA PRO A 356 -9.80 -0.50 0.45
C PRO A 356 -10.49 0.76 -0.10
N PRO A 357 -11.25 0.66 -1.19
CA PRO A 357 -12.08 1.77 -1.65
C PRO A 357 -13.13 2.20 -0.60
N PRO A 358 -13.49 3.51 -0.50
CA PRO A 358 -14.44 3.99 0.51
C PRO A 358 -15.81 3.29 0.48
N GLU A 359 -16.29 2.89 -0.69
CA GLU A 359 -17.53 2.13 -0.82
C GLU A 359 -17.42 0.70 -0.25
N THR A 360 -16.25 0.09 -0.31
CA THR A 360 -15.99 -1.21 0.33
C THR A 360 -16.02 -1.06 1.84
N VAL A 361 -15.36 -0.03 2.38
CA VAL A 361 -15.40 0.29 3.81
C VAL A 361 -16.85 0.54 4.25
N ARG A 362 -17.57 1.42 3.55
CA ARG A 362 -18.99 1.71 3.84
C ARG A 362 -19.84 0.45 3.90
N ARG A 363 -19.71 -0.43 2.91
CA ARG A 363 -20.44 -1.68 2.86
C ARG A 363 -20.12 -2.58 4.05
N LEU A 364 -18.86 -2.74 4.41
CA LEU A 364 -18.45 -3.58 5.55
C LEU A 364 -18.96 -3.03 6.89
N LEU A 365 -19.01 -1.71 7.04
CA LEU A 365 -19.53 -1.06 8.25
C LEU A 365 -21.06 -1.11 8.34
N GLN A 366 -21.79 -1.09 7.20
CA GLN A 366 -23.24 -1.12 7.16
C GLN A 366 -23.84 -2.53 7.24
N THR A 367 -23.10 -3.57 6.90
CA THR A 367 -23.57 -4.96 6.87
C THR A 367 -23.32 -5.71 8.18
N GLU A 368 -22.99 -5.00 9.27
CA GLU A 368 -22.70 -5.55 10.60
C GLU A 368 -21.54 -6.58 10.65
N ILE A 369 -20.81 -6.72 9.54
CA ILE A 369 -19.55 -7.50 9.52
C ILE A 369 -18.54 -6.84 10.46
N LYS A 370 -18.57 -5.47 10.52
CA LYS A 370 -17.80 -4.66 11.46
C LYS A 370 -18.78 -3.95 12.39
N ARG A 371 -18.74 -4.28 13.67
CA ARG A 371 -19.74 -3.84 14.66
C ARG A 371 -19.28 -2.62 15.44
N PHE A 372 -20.24 -1.82 15.84
CA PHE A 372 -20.05 -0.62 16.67
C PHE A 372 -20.77 -0.75 18.00
N THR A 373 -20.21 -0.18 19.05
CA THR A 373 -20.91 0.00 20.34
C THR A 373 -22.06 1.00 20.19
N ASN A 374 -21.89 2.00 19.29
CA ASN A 374 -22.93 2.98 18.97
C ASN A 374 -23.12 3.04 17.44
N LEU A 375 -24.30 2.66 16.95
CA LEU A 375 -24.62 2.61 15.52
C LEU A 375 -24.55 4.00 14.85
N SER A 376 -24.70 5.10 15.61
CA SER A 376 -24.56 6.46 15.05
C SER A 376 -23.13 6.77 14.58
N ASP A 377 -22.16 5.94 14.93
CA ASP A 377 -20.77 6.14 14.52
C ASP A 377 -20.49 5.63 13.11
N VAL A 378 -21.33 4.76 12.55
CA VAL A 378 -21.15 4.20 11.19
C VAL A 378 -20.94 5.29 10.14
N SER A 379 -21.82 6.31 10.11
CA SER A 379 -21.68 7.43 9.16
C SER A 379 -20.41 8.23 9.41
N LYS A 380 -20.15 8.59 10.67
CA LYS A 380 -18.96 9.38 11.05
C LYS A 380 -17.65 8.70 10.62
N VAL A 381 -17.53 7.42 10.91
CA VAL A 381 -16.32 6.62 10.61
C VAL A 381 -16.16 6.43 9.09
N THR A 382 -17.28 6.22 8.38
CA THR A 382 -17.28 6.16 6.91
C THR A 382 -16.78 7.46 6.29
N ASP A 383 -17.26 8.61 6.79
CA ASP A 383 -16.88 9.92 6.28
C ASP A 383 -15.44 10.28 6.62
N LEU A 384 -14.97 9.89 7.81
CA LEU A 384 -13.56 10.02 8.20
C LEU A 384 -12.64 9.27 7.24
N TYR A 385 -12.97 7.99 6.93
CA TYR A 385 -12.19 7.20 5.99
C TYR A 385 -12.25 7.79 4.58
N ALA A 386 -13.41 8.20 4.09
CA ALA A 386 -13.57 8.81 2.77
C ALA A 386 -12.76 10.10 2.63
N THR A 387 -12.75 10.94 3.67
CA THR A 387 -11.95 12.18 3.74
C THR A 387 -10.45 11.86 3.67
N PHE A 388 -9.98 10.89 4.46
CA PHE A 388 -8.61 10.41 4.43
C PHE A 388 -8.23 9.89 3.04
N PHE A 389 -9.03 8.97 2.50
CA PHE A 389 -8.79 8.34 1.21
C PHE A 389 -8.69 9.38 0.08
N GLY A 390 -9.58 10.40 0.08
CA GLY A 390 -9.56 11.49 -0.89
C GLY A 390 -8.27 12.32 -0.88
N LYS A 391 -7.51 12.34 0.24
CA LYS A 391 -6.19 12.96 0.32
C LYS A 391 -5.07 12.01 -0.13
N VAL A 392 -5.18 10.73 0.23
CA VAL A 392 -4.17 9.71 -0.07
C VAL A 392 -4.12 9.36 -1.55
N ILE A 393 -5.24 9.39 -2.28
CA ILE A 393 -5.24 9.13 -3.74
C ILE A 393 -4.44 10.16 -4.56
N ASN A 394 -4.04 11.28 -3.96
CA ASN A 394 -3.24 12.32 -4.62
C ASN A 394 -1.72 12.17 -4.37
N VAL A 395 -1.26 11.03 -3.81
CA VAL A 395 0.18 10.79 -3.66
C VAL A 395 0.83 10.44 -4.98
N GLY A 396 2.07 10.89 -5.16
CA GLY A 396 2.86 10.57 -6.37
C GLY A 396 3.56 9.22 -6.31
N GLU A 397 3.72 8.65 -5.11
CA GLU A 397 4.44 7.41 -4.86
C GLU A 397 3.69 6.54 -3.84
N LEU A 398 3.63 5.23 -4.11
CA LEU A 398 3.19 4.20 -3.16
C LEU A 398 4.27 3.13 -3.01
N LYS A 399 4.62 2.81 -1.77
CA LYS A 399 5.60 1.78 -1.40
C LYS A 399 4.91 0.65 -0.65
N PHE A 400 4.88 -0.52 -1.26
CA PHE A 400 4.33 -1.75 -0.72
C PHE A 400 5.38 -2.88 -0.75
N GLN A 401 6.63 -2.50 -0.51
CA GLN A 401 7.79 -3.40 -0.51
C GLN A 401 7.75 -4.35 0.69
N GLY A 402 8.09 -5.64 0.47
CA GLY A 402 8.35 -6.61 1.53
C GLY A 402 7.13 -6.95 2.39
N LEU A 403 5.92 -6.89 1.85
CA LEU A 403 4.66 -7.09 2.58
C LEU A 403 4.11 -8.52 2.46
N GLU A 404 4.86 -9.41 1.83
CA GLU A 404 4.43 -10.78 1.53
C GLU A 404 3.13 -10.84 0.70
N TRP A 405 2.86 -9.80 -0.09
CA TRP A 405 1.67 -9.74 -0.93
C TRP A 405 1.69 -10.82 -1.99
N GLY A 406 0.57 -11.54 -2.11
CA GLY A 406 0.32 -12.50 -3.18
C GLY A 406 -0.69 -11.99 -4.20
N VAL A 407 -1.20 -12.91 -4.99
CA VAL A 407 -2.19 -12.63 -6.07
C VAL A 407 -3.41 -11.87 -5.55
N ALA A 408 -3.97 -12.27 -4.40
CA ALA A 408 -5.17 -11.64 -3.84
C ALA A 408 -4.95 -10.16 -3.52
N ASP A 409 -3.82 -9.81 -2.91
CA ASP A 409 -3.49 -8.43 -2.57
C ASP A 409 -3.30 -7.56 -3.82
N VAL A 410 -2.63 -8.11 -4.83
CA VAL A 410 -2.43 -7.40 -6.11
C VAL A 410 -3.76 -7.15 -6.81
N VAL A 411 -4.68 -8.11 -6.78
CA VAL A 411 -6.02 -7.95 -7.34
C VAL A 411 -6.80 -6.84 -6.62
N GLU A 412 -6.75 -6.80 -5.28
CA GLU A 412 -7.36 -5.72 -4.50
C GLU A 412 -6.71 -4.36 -4.82
N LEU A 413 -5.38 -4.31 -4.99
CA LEU A 413 -4.69 -3.10 -5.42
C LEU A 413 -5.17 -2.65 -6.82
N CYS A 414 -5.30 -3.57 -7.76
CA CYS A 414 -5.76 -3.27 -9.12
C CYS A 414 -7.17 -2.68 -9.15
N GLU A 415 -8.05 -3.04 -8.20
CA GLU A 415 -9.39 -2.44 -8.08
C GLU A 415 -9.35 -0.96 -7.65
N VAL A 416 -8.34 -0.58 -6.87
CA VAL A 416 -8.24 0.79 -6.33
C VAL A 416 -7.27 1.67 -7.12
N LEU A 417 -6.32 1.08 -7.85
CA LEU A 417 -5.27 1.77 -8.60
C LEU A 417 -5.80 2.88 -9.55
N PRO A 418 -6.93 2.71 -10.28
CA PRO A 418 -7.46 3.77 -11.15
C PRO A 418 -7.85 5.06 -10.43
N ARG A 419 -8.00 5.04 -9.11
CA ARG A 419 -8.33 6.24 -8.31
C ARG A 419 -7.14 7.11 -8.01
N PHE A 420 -5.92 6.58 -8.13
CA PHE A 420 -4.67 7.30 -7.87
C PHE A 420 -4.20 8.08 -9.11
N ALA A 421 -4.91 9.15 -9.44
CA ALA A 421 -4.64 9.93 -10.65
C ALA A 421 -3.27 10.66 -10.64
N ALA A 422 -2.69 10.90 -9.47
CA ALA A 422 -1.39 11.53 -9.32
C ALA A 422 -0.22 10.54 -9.21
N LEU A 423 -0.49 9.23 -9.11
CA LEU A 423 0.53 8.22 -8.85
C LEU A 423 1.49 8.08 -10.04
N ARG A 424 2.78 8.28 -9.77
CA ARG A 424 3.86 8.15 -10.77
C ARG A 424 4.76 6.95 -10.50
N THR A 425 4.92 6.58 -9.22
CA THR A 425 5.79 5.48 -8.81
C THR A 425 5.00 4.48 -7.96
N LEU A 426 5.05 3.21 -8.35
CA LEU A 426 4.52 2.09 -7.57
C LEU A 426 5.65 1.10 -7.31
N ASP A 427 5.97 0.89 -6.04
CA ASP A 427 6.96 -0.07 -5.60
C ASP A 427 6.26 -1.26 -4.93
N LEU A 428 6.36 -2.42 -5.58
CA LEU A 428 5.83 -3.71 -5.14
C LEU A 428 6.96 -4.73 -4.92
N SER A 429 8.20 -4.28 -4.78
CA SER A 429 9.37 -5.15 -4.65
C SER A 429 9.28 -6.09 -3.45
N GLN A 430 9.99 -7.23 -3.52
CA GLN A 430 10.12 -8.20 -2.44
C GLN A 430 8.77 -8.72 -1.91
N ASN A 431 7.87 -9.08 -2.80
CA ASN A 431 6.58 -9.70 -2.50
C ASN A 431 6.49 -11.11 -3.13
N LYS A 432 5.32 -11.72 -3.10
CA LYS A 432 5.04 -13.06 -3.63
C LYS A 432 3.96 -12.98 -4.73
N ILE A 433 4.15 -12.02 -5.67
CA ILE A 433 3.13 -11.68 -6.67
C ILE A 433 2.87 -12.85 -7.63
N GLY A 434 3.92 -13.54 -8.04
CA GLY A 434 3.82 -14.67 -8.97
C GLY A 434 3.32 -14.31 -10.37
N PRO A 435 3.19 -15.31 -11.25
CA PRO A 435 2.74 -15.11 -12.64
C PRO A 435 1.31 -14.57 -12.74
N GLU A 436 0.40 -15.06 -11.93
CA GLU A 436 -1.02 -14.67 -11.93
C GLU A 436 -1.21 -13.24 -11.42
N GLY A 437 -0.45 -12.82 -10.39
CA GLY A 437 -0.45 -11.45 -9.91
C GLY A 437 0.13 -10.48 -10.94
N ALA A 438 1.19 -10.87 -11.65
CA ALA A 438 1.75 -10.09 -12.75
C ALA A 438 0.75 -9.92 -13.91
N LEU A 439 -0.03 -10.96 -14.21
CA LEU A 439 -1.12 -10.90 -15.20
C LEU A 439 -2.21 -9.90 -14.75
N ALA A 440 -2.67 -9.97 -13.50
CA ALA A 440 -3.68 -9.06 -12.97
C ALA A 440 -3.21 -7.60 -13.01
N LEU A 441 -1.96 -7.35 -12.59
CA LEU A 441 -1.34 -6.04 -12.66
C LEU A 441 -1.21 -5.55 -14.11
N GLY A 442 -0.84 -6.44 -15.01
CA GLY A 442 -0.75 -6.15 -16.44
C GLY A 442 -2.06 -5.63 -17.01
N GLU A 443 -3.17 -6.28 -16.71
CA GLU A 443 -4.49 -5.83 -17.19
C GLU A 443 -4.86 -4.43 -16.65
N ALA A 444 -4.53 -4.13 -15.38
CA ALA A 444 -4.74 -2.81 -14.82
C ALA A 444 -3.84 -1.73 -15.49
N LEU A 445 -2.62 -2.09 -15.86
CA LEU A 445 -1.66 -1.18 -16.48
C LEU A 445 -1.97 -0.89 -17.96
N LYS A 446 -2.71 -1.73 -18.67
CA LYS A 446 -3.16 -1.45 -20.04
C LYS A 446 -4.01 -0.18 -20.13
N VAL A 447 -4.74 0.15 -19.08
CA VAL A 447 -5.61 1.32 -19.02
C VAL A 447 -5.08 2.42 -18.09
N ASN A 448 -4.00 2.18 -17.36
CA ASN A 448 -3.39 3.17 -16.50
C ASN A 448 -2.54 4.15 -17.33
N ALA A 449 -2.91 5.43 -17.29
CA ALA A 449 -2.29 6.50 -18.06
C ALA A 449 -1.42 7.45 -17.22
N VAL A 450 -1.04 7.05 -16.00
CA VAL A 450 -0.33 7.96 -15.08
C VAL A 450 0.95 7.37 -14.48
N LEU A 451 1.04 6.04 -14.34
CA LEU A 451 2.18 5.38 -13.70
C LEU A 451 3.39 5.37 -14.65
N THR A 452 4.46 6.04 -14.24
CA THR A 452 5.69 6.16 -15.04
C THR A 452 6.81 5.23 -14.57
N LYS A 453 6.77 4.79 -13.31
CA LYS A 453 7.75 3.88 -12.73
C LYS A 453 7.07 2.73 -11.99
N LEU A 454 7.41 1.51 -12.36
CA LEU A 454 6.96 0.28 -11.69
C LEU A 454 8.17 -0.53 -11.24
N VAL A 455 8.20 -0.89 -9.95
CA VAL A 455 9.25 -1.71 -9.35
C VAL A 455 8.62 -3.04 -8.90
N LEU A 456 9.12 -4.13 -9.46
CA LEU A 456 8.64 -5.49 -9.25
C LEU A 456 9.77 -6.45 -8.90
N ASP A 457 10.92 -5.97 -8.44
CA ASP A 457 12.05 -6.85 -8.13
C ASP A 457 11.68 -7.90 -7.07
N ARG A 458 12.21 -9.13 -7.21
CA ARG A 458 12.01 -10.26 -6.29
C ARG A 458 10.52 -10.56 -6.01
N ASN A 459 9.82 -10.98 -7.06
CA ASN A 459 8.37 -11.29 -6.99
C ASN A 459 7.97 -12.64 -7.58
N ASP A 460 8.95 -13.47 -7.96
CA ASP A 460 8.71 -14.79 -8.57
C ASP A 460 7.75 -14.77 -9.78
N ILE A 461 7.88 -13.72 -10.61
CA ILE A 461 6.98 -13.46 -11.77
C ILE A 461 7.04 -14.61 -12.79
N GLY A 462 8.22 -15.22 -12.99
CA GLY A 462 8.41 -16.32 -13.92
C GLY A 462 8.21 -15.95 -15.39
N VAL A 463 8.28 -16.97 -16.23
CA VAL A 463 8.16 -16.83 -17.70
C VAL A 463 6.78 -16.29 -18.10
N ASP A 464 5.70 -16.83 -17.54
CA ASP A 464 4.33 -16.46 -17.94
C ASP A 464 3.97 -15.05 -17.47
N GLY A 465 4.40 -14.65 -16.28
CA GLY A 465 4.24 -13.26 -15.83
C GLY A 465 5.04 -12.27 -16.68
N ALA A 466 6.25 -12.64 -17.10
CA ALA A 466 7.05 -11.83 -18.02
C ALA A 466 6.37 -11.65 -19.39
N LYS A 467 5.76 -12.72 -19.92
CA LYS A 467 4.94 -12.64 -21.15
C LYS A 467 3.74 -11.71 -20.98
N ALA A 468 3.05 -11.78 -19.83
CA ALA A 468 1.94 -10.87 -19.51
C ALA A 468 2.38 -9.42 -19.45
N ILE A 469 3.52 -9.13 -18.81
CA ILE A 469 4.12 -7.77 -18.78
C ILE A 469 4.53 -7.32 -20.19
N ALA A 470 5.09 -8.20 -21.01
CA ALA A 470 5.44 -7.89 -22.39
C ALA A 470 4.20 -7.43 -23.21
N GLU A 471 3.05 -8.08 -23.07
CA GLU A 471 1.81 -7.64 -23.72
C GLU A 471 1.35 -6.25 -23.27
N VAL A 472 1.60 -5.89 -21.98
CA VAL A 472 1.35 -4.53 -21.49
C VAL A 472 2.26 -3.52 -22.16
N LEU A 473 3.55 -3.81 -22.24
CA LEU A 473 4.53 -2.91 -22.85
C LEU A 473 4.19 -2.56 -24.31
N LYS A 474 3.53 -3.46 -25.06
CA LYS A 474 3.12 -3.19 -26.45
C LYS A 474 2.08 -2.07 -26.56
N VAL A 475 1.31 -1.80 -25.51
CA VAL A 475 0.17 -0.85 -25.55
C VAL A 475 0.27 0.28 -24.52
N ASN A 476 1.05 0.12 -23.46
CA ASN A 476 1.20 1.16 -22.44
C ASN A 476 2.14 2.27 -22.92
N ALA A 477 1.62 3.50 -22.97
CA ALA A 477 2.31 4.67 -23.53
C ALA A 477 2.85 5.63 -22.45
N VAL A 478 2.94 5.22 -21.19
CA VAL A 478 3.37 6.12 -20.10
C VAL A 478 4.46 5.54 -19.19
N LEU A 479 4.62 4.21 -19.14
CA LEU A 479 5.60 3.57 -18.28
C LEU A 479 7.01 3.74 -18.84
N THR A 480 7.82 4.57 -18.20
CA THR A 480 9.19 4.90 -18.64
C THR A 480 10.25 4.06 -17.94
N THR A 481 9.96 3.55 -16.74
CA THR A 481 10.90 2.77 -15.92
C THR A 481 10.24 1.50 -15.45
N LEU A 482 10.85 0.36 -15.76
CA LEU A 482 10.41 -0.96 -15.30
C LEU A 482 11.58 -1.71 -14.66
N ASP A 483 11.39 -2.14 -13.43
CA ASP A 483 12.33 -2.97 -12.70
C ASP A 483 11.74 -4.36 -12.47
N LEU A 484 12.42 -5.36 -13.03
CA LEU A 484 12.09 -6.79 -12.96
C LEU A 484 13.26 -7.62 -12.40
N TYR A 485 14.15 -7.00 -11.61
CA TYR A 485 15.29 -7.69 -11.03
C TYR A 485 14.86 -8.97 -10.28
N ASN A 486 15.58 -10.07 -10.50
CA ASN A 486 15.42 -11.32 -9.77
C ASN A 486 13.97 -11.87 -9.75
N ASN A 487 13.45 -12.18 -10.93
CA ASN A 487 12.07 -12.67 -11.13
C ASN A 487 11.94 -14.00 -11.89
N ASN A 488 13.03 -14.72 -12.11
CA ASN A 488 13.04 -16.02 -12.80
C ASN A 488 12.37 -15.99 -14.20
N ILE A 489 12.61 -14.91 -14.95
CA ILE A 489 11.98 -14.64 -16.25
C ILE A 489 12.36 -15.67 -17.31
N GLY A 490 13.59 -16.18 -17.28
CA GLY A 490 14.13 -17.14 -18.25
C GLY A 490 14.32 -16.59 -19.66
N PRO A 491 14.85 -17.41 -20.58
CA PRO A 491 15.07 -17.02 -21.96
C PRO A 491 13.77 -16.65 -22.68
N GLU A 492 12.72 -17.44 -22.54
CA GLU A 492 11.44 -17.23 -23.22
C GLU A 492 10.73 -15.95 -22.77
N GLY A 493 10.79 -15.62 -21.45
CA GLY A 493 10.27 -14.36 -20.94
C GLY A 493 11.05 -13.16 -21.46
N ALA A 494 12.38 -13.26 -21.55
CA ALA A 494 13.24 -12.25 -22.14
C ALA A 494 12.96 -12.02 -23.62
N ILE A 495 12.72 -13.10 -24.39
CA ILE A 495 12.32 -13.03 -25.80
C ILE A 495 10.99 -12.28 -25.92
N ALA A 496 9.99 -12.57 -25.07
CA ALA A 496 8.71 -11.87 -25.10
C ALA A 496 8.87 -10.36 -24.80
N ILE A 497 9.69 -10.00 -23.82
CA ILE A 497 10.01 -8.59 -23.50
C ILE A 497 10.75 -7.93 -24.67
N ALA A 498 11.69 -8.62 -25.30
CA ALA A 498 12.42 -8.12 -26.46
C ALA A 498 11.47 -7.80 -27.63
N GLU A 499 10.52 -8.69 -27.95
CA GLU A 499 9.50 -8.43 -28.97
C GLU A 499 8.62 -7.22 -28.64
N ALA A 500 8.28 -7.03 -27.36
CA ALA A 500 7.56 -5.84 -26.93
C ALA A 500 8.40 -4.56 -27.09
N LEU A 501 9.70 -4.60 -26.79
CA LEU A 501 10.60 -3.45 -26.97
C LEU A 501 10.74 -3.00 -28.41
N LYS A 502 10.55 -3.88 -29.40
CA LYS A 502 10.59 -3.50 -30.83
C LYS A 502 9.50 -2.50 -31.22
N VAL A 503 8.38 -2.51 -30.47
CA VAL A 503 7.22 -1.63 -30.73
C VAL A 503 7.02 -0.58 -29.64
N ASN A 504 7.58 -0.79 -28.43
CA ASN A 504 7.47 0.17 -27.35
C ASN A 504 8.48 1.31 -27.52
N ALA A 505 7.97 2.54 -27.61
CA ALA A 505 8.76 3.77 -27.76
C ALA A 505 8.75 4.64 -26.48
N VAL A 506 8.47 4.06 -25.30
CA VAL A 506 8.26 4.81 -24.05
C VAL A 506 9.20 4.38 -22.93
N VAL A 507 9.47 3.08 -22.80
CA VAL A 507 10.39 2.58 -21.76
C VAL A 507 11.80 3.03 -22.06
N THR A 508 12.34 3.84 -21.15
CA THR A 508 13.71 4.36 -21.22
C THR A 508 14.66 3.64 -20.28
N LYS A 509 14.15 3.02 -19.22
CA LYS A 509 14.94 2.30 -18.22
C LYS A 509 14.36 0.93 -17.95
N LEU A 510 15.16 -0.11 -18.17
CA LEU A 510 14.76 -1.51 -17.98
C LEU A 510 15.84 -2.25 -17.20
N PHE A 511 15.43 -2.82 -16.05
CA PHE A 511 16.30 -3.61 -15.19
C PHE A 511 15.83 -5.08 -15.21
N LEU A 512 16.69 -5.97 -15.73
CA LEU A 512 16.44 -7.40 -15.89
C LEU A 512 17.49 -8.26 -15.21
N ASN A 513 18.21 -7.72 -14.24
CA ASN A 513 19.31 -8.42 -13.58
C ASN A 513 18.80 -9.69 -12.87
N GLY A 514 19.61 -10.76 -12.85
CA GLY A 514 19.32 -11.96 -12.06
C GLY A 514 18.09 -12.75 -12.54
N ASN A 515 17.86 -12.85 -13.85
CA ASN A 515 16.65 -13.46 -14.41
C ASN A 515 16.87 -14.73 -15.23
N ASN A 516 18.07 -15.30 -15.24
CA ASN A 516 18.42 -16.48 -16.02
C ASN A 516 18.08 -16.37 -17.51
N ILE A 517 18.38 -15.21 -18.12
CA ILE A 517 18.00 -14.88 -19.51
C ILE A 517 18.79 -15.71 -20.52
N GLU A 518 20.01 -16.10 -20.20
CA GLU A 518 20.92 -16.89 -21.03
C GLU A 518 21.21 -16.23 -22.39
N ASP A 519 21.93 -16.91 -23.28
CA ASP A 519 22.35 -16.37 -24.57
C ASP A 519 21.19 -16.10 -25.54
N ASP A 520 20.16 -16.95 -25.51
CA ASP A 520 19.03 -16.82 -26.46
C ASP A 520 18.16 -15.60 -26.13
N GLY A 521 17.87 -15.38 -24.85
CA GLY A 521 17.18 -14.16 -24.43
C GLY A 521 18.01 -12.90 -24.69
N ALA A 522 19.35 -12.97 -24.46
CA ALA A 522 20.26 -11.86 -24.72
C ALA A 522 20.33 -11.51 -26.21
N LYS A 523 20.38 -12.50 -27.12
CA LYS A 523 20.33 -12.29 -28.56
C LYS A 523 19.00 -11.64 -29.00
N ALA A 524 17.88 -12.09 -28.45
CA ALA A 524 16.58 -11.45 -28.73
C ALA A 524 16.54 -9.98 -28.28
N ILE A 525 17.08 -9.67 -27.10
CA ILE A 525 17.23 -8.29 -26.63
C ILE A 525 18.16 -7.49 -27.56
N ALA A 526 19.26 -8.07 -28.02
CA ALA A 526 20.16 -7.43 -28.98
C ALA A 526 19.42 -7.05 -30.27
N GLU A 527 18.59 -7.96 -30.84
CA GLU A 527 17.76 -7.66 -32.01
C GLU A 527 16.76 -6.54 -31.74
N ALA A 528 16.16 -6.50 -30.55
CA ALA A 528 15.27 -5.42 -30.15
C ALA A 528 16.01 -4.07 -30.05
N LEU A 529 17.25 -4.04 -29.56
CA LEU A 529 18.07 -2.83 -29.46
C LEU A 529 18.41 -2.21 -30.81
N LYS A 530 18.44 -3.00 -31.90
CA LYS A 530 18.70 -2.48 -33.25
C LYS A 530 17.59 -1.54 -33.75
N VAL A 531 16.37 -1.72 -33.27
CA VAL A 531 15.19 -0.93 -33.64
C VAL A 531 14.68 -0.01 -32.53
N ASN A 532 14.85 -0.38 -31.28
CA ASN A 532 14.48 0.46 -30.16
C ASN A 532 15.56 1.49 -29.88
N VAL A 533 15.25 2.75 -30.13
CA VAL A 533 16.20 3.89 -29.96
C VAL A 533 15.95 4.68 -28.66
N VAL A 534 14.89 4.39 -27.90
CA VAL A 534 14.48 5.20 -26.74
C VAL A 534 15.08 4.69 -25.43
N LEU A 535 15.50 3.43 -25.38
CA LEU A 535 16.08 2.84 -24.17
C LEU A 535 17.43 3.50 -23.88
N THR A 536 17.56 4.07 -22.66
CA THR A 536 18.76 4.77 -22.18
C THR A 536 19.49 4.01 -21.08
N ILE A 537 18.80 3.13 -20.35
CA ILE A 537 19.39 2.25 -19.34
C ILE A 537 18.88 0.83 -19.58
N LEU A 538 19.82 -0.11 -19.74
CA LEU A 538 19.53 -1.55 -19.77
C LEU A 538 20.51 -2.27 -18.83
N SER A 539 19.98 -3.02 -17.88
CA SER A 539 20.80 -3.86 -17.01
C SER A 539 20.43 -5.34 -17.16
N LEU A 540 21.44 -6.15 -17.50
CA LEU A 540 21.36 -7.60 -17.71
C LEU A 540 22.35 -8.36 -16.81
N ARG A 541 22.86 -7.76 -15.74
CA ARG A 541 23.82 -8.39 -14.83
C ARG A 541 23.28 -9.70 -14.25
N ASN A 542 24.15 -10.66 -14.00
CA ASN A 542 23.79 -11.94 -13.35
C ASN A 542 22.70 -12.73 -14.08
N ASN A 543 22.78 -12.82 -15.42
CA ASN A 543 21.80 -13.50 -16.26
C ASN A 543 22.33 -14.75 -16.95
N ASN A 544 23.44 -15.30 -16.48
CA ASN A 544 24.11 -16.49 -17.05
C ASN A 544 24.44 -16.32 -18.55
N LEU A 545 24.80 -15.09 -18.94
CA LEU A 545 25.19 -14.80 -20.32
C LEU A 545 26.56 -15.36 -20.63
N GLY A 546 26.66 -16.17 -21.66
CA GLY A 546 27.90 -16.57 -22.29
C GLY A 546 28.50 -15.45 -23.14
N ASP A 547 29.66 -15.74 -23.75
CA ASP A 547 30.34 -14.76 -24.62
C ASP A 547 29.50 -14.38 -25.83
N ALA A 548 28.73 -15.33 -26.38
CA ALA A 548 27.86 -15.07 -27.53
C ALA A 548 26.74 -14.08 -27.21
N GLY A 549 26.07 -14.24 -26.06
CA GLY A 549 25.02 -13.33 -25.62
C GLY A 549 25.56 -11.94 -25.28
N LYS A 550 26.69 -11.86 -24.55
CA LYS A 550 27.34 -10.59 -24.22
C LYS A 550 27.76 -9.83 -25.47
N THR A 551 28.43 -10.52 -26.41
CA THR A 551 28.90 -9.91 -27.68
C THR A 551 27.71 -9.39 -28.49
N ALA A 552 26.62 -10.17 -28.63
CA ALA A 552 25.43 -9.72 -29.36
C ALA A 552 24.85 -8.42 -28.82
N VAL A 553 24.69 -8.32 -27.48
CA VAL A 553 24.16 -7.11 -26.85
C VAL A 553 25.13 -5.94 -26.94
N GLN A 554 26.43 -6.16 -26.76
CA GLN A 554 27.46 -5.15 -26.92
C GLN A 554 27.52 -4.59 -28.36
N ASP A 555 27.46 -5.48 -29.36
CA ASP A 555 27.45 -5.08 -30.77
C ASP A 555 26.20 -4.27 -31.13
N ALA A 556 25.03 -4.67 -30.63
CA ALA A 556 23.79 -3.90 -30.82
C ALA A 556 23.80 -2.54 -30.10
N ALA A 557 24.61 -2.40 -29.07
CA ALA A 557 24.76 -1.14 -28.32
C ALA A 557 25.85 -0.22 -28.96
N LYS A 558 26.68 -0.71 -29.86
CA LYS A 558 27.73 0.08 -30.51
C LYS A 558 27.12 1.30 -31.21
N GLY A 559 27.72 2.48 -31.00
CA GLY A 559 27.26 3.75 -31.58
C GLY A 559 26.09 4.40 -30.86
N ARG A 560 25.55 3.79 -29.81
CA ARG A 560 24.48 4.36 -28.98
C ARG A 560 25.04 5.08 -27.74
N SER A 561 25.55 6.29 -27.93
CA SER A 561 26.17 7.10 -26.88
C SER A 561 25.23 7.43 -25.69
N GLY A 562 23.92 7.37 -25.91
CA GLY A 562 22.90 7.59 -24.86
C GLY A 562 22.47 6.33 -24.08
N LEU A 563 22.96 5.13 -24.44
CA LEU A 563 22.59 3.88 -23.77
C LEU A 563 23.65 3.49 -22.73
N GLN A 564 23.24 3.46 -21.48
CA GLN A 564 24.01 2.84 -20.39
C GLN A 564 23.67 1.35 -20.32
N LEU A 565 24.63 0.51 -20.67
CA LEU A 565 24.50 -0.96 -20.68
C LEU A 565 25.29 -1.56 -19.52
N TYR A 566 24.63 -2.44 -18.76
CA TYR A 566 25.22 -3.19 -17.66
C TYR A 566 25.04 -4.70 -17.91
N LEU A 567 26.16 -5.43 -18.11
CA LEU A 567 26.21 -6.87 -18.36
C LEU A 567 26.84 -7.65 -17.19
#